data_7aa1c87ac63ab9e58cb69c40094c49e9
#
_entry.id   7aa1c87ac63ab9e58cb69c40094c49e9
#
_cell.length_a   1.000
_cell.length_b   1.000
_cell.length_c   1.000
_cell.angle_alpha   90.00
_cell.angle_beta   90.00
_cell.angle_gamma   90.00
#
_symmetry.space_group_name_H-M   'P 1'
#
loop_
_entity.id
_entity.type
_entity.pdbx_description
1 polymer ?
#
loop_
_entity_poly.entity_id
_entity_poly.type
_entity_poly.pdbx_seq_one_letter_code
_entity_poly.pdbx_strand_id
1 'polypeptide(L)'
;VYNHIIMPLANYHDKQTQVIWGIMDFKYRFGRNPEGMWLAETAVDDETLKVLAQNGIKYTVLSPFQADRIRKIGTNNWEDVSWGNIDPRRPYRYYIKDDNKRKENEERKYIDLFFYDGAISKSVAFDNLLSDGNKFIHRLKDGIDPNREEPQVVNIATDGESYGHHTKFGDMALAYALRVKAEEEGFKLSNYAEFLSENEIKYEVEIKQASSWSCFHGVERWRNDCGCQTGGEPYWNQKWRCPLRNALNFLRDK
;
A
#
# COMPACT_ATOMS: atom_id res chain seq x y z
N VAL A 1 2.30 -6.67 8.15
CA VAL A 1 2.53 -8.10 8.44
C VAL A 1 3.79 -8.27 9.28
N TYR A 2 3.93 -9.43 9.95
CA TYR A 2 5.04 -9.62 10.91
C TYR A 2 6.40 -9.77 10.22
N ASN A 3 6.50 -10.66 9.24
CA ASN A 3 7.72 -10.85 8.45
C ASN A 3 7.58 -10.21 7.05
N HIS A 4 8.69 -10.09 6.31
CA HIS A 4 8.67 -9.61 4.91
C HIS A 4 8.18 -10.71 3.95
N ILE A 5 6.95 -11.16 4.15
CA ILE A 5 6.31 -12.20 3.33
C ILE A 5 5.53 -11.57 2.17
N ILE A 6 5.59 -12.20 1.01
CA ILE A 6 4.75 -11.85 -0.15
C ILE A 6 3.40 -12.53 0.03
N MET A 7 2.46 -11.81 0.62
CA MET A 7 1.17 -12.35 1.08
C MET A 7 0.42 -13.19 0.02
N PRO A 8 0.31 -12.77 -1.26
CA PRO A 8 -0.37 -13.58 -2.28
C PRO A 8 0.28 -14.95 -2.55
N LEU A 9 1.53 -15.17 -2.14
CA LEU A 9 2.24 -16.45 -2.30
C LEU A 9 2.17 -17.35 -1.07
N ALA A 10 1.58 -16.86 0.01
CA ALA A 10 1.34 -17.61 1.23
C ALA A 10 0.01 -18.40 1.14
N ASN A 11 -0.10 -19.50 1.86
CA ASN A 11 -1.39 -20.14 2.06
C ASN A 11 -2.23 -19.37 3.10
N TYR A 12 -3.49 -19.70 3.23
CA TYR A 12 -4.43 -19.02 4.12
C TYR A 12 -3.98 -19.02 5.59
N HIS A 13 -3.45 -20.15 6.10
CA HIS A 13 -2.98 -20.24 7.48
C HIS A 13 -1.77 -19.36 7.73
N ASP A 14 -0.81 -19.32 6.80
CA ASP A 14 0.35 -18.46 6.91
C ASP A 14 -0.04 -16.96 6.84
N LYS A 15 -0.97 -16.59 5.96
CA LYS A 15 -1.53 -15.23 5.92
C LYS A 15 -2.12 -14.83 7.27
N GLN A 16 -2.94 -15.68 7.87
CA GLN A 16 -3.52 -15.46 9.19
C GLN A 16 -2.44 -15.30 10.26
N THR A 17 -1.49 -16.21 10.32
CA THR A 17 -0.39 -16.18 11.29
C THR A 17 0.39 -14.88 11.20
N GLN A 18 0.75 -14.45 10.00
CA GLN A 18 1.53 -13.21 9.76
C GLN A 18 0.77 -11.96 10.20
N VAL A 19 -0.54 -11.92 9.98
CA VAL A 19 -1.40 -10.83 10.42
C VAL A 19 -1.54 -10.82 11.94
N ILE A 20 -1.86 -11.96 12.54
CA ILE A 20 -2.02 -12.09 14.00
C ILE A 20 -0.73 -11.73 14.73
N TRP A 21 0.42 -12.24 14.29
CA TRP A 21 1.71 -11.91 14.91
C TRP A 21 2.04 -10.43 14.77
N GLY A 22 1.76 -9.82 13.62
CA GLY A 22 1.94 -8.38 13.45
C GLY A 22 1.07 -7.55 14.41
N ILE A 23 -0.18 -7.97 14.62
CA ILE A 23 -1.09 -7.34 15.59
C ILE A 23 -0.56 -7.52 17.02
N MET A 24 -0.11 -8.73 17.39
CA MET A 24 0.42 -9.02 18.72
C MET A 24 1.69 -8.21 19.03
N ASP A 25 2.63 -8.14 18.08
CA ASP A 25 3.85 -7.35 18.24
C ASP A 25 3.54 -5.85 18.39
N PHE A 26 2.65 -5.32 17.54
CA PHE A 26 2.20 -3.93 17.66
C PHE A 26 1.55 -3.65 19.03
N LYS A 27 0.64 -4.54 19.46
CA LYS A 27 -0.02 -4.40 20.75
C LYS A 27 0.96 -4.47 21.93
N TYR A 28 1.95 -5.36 21.85
CA TYR A 28 3.00 -5.46 22.85
C TYR A 28 3.82 -4.16 22.97
N ARG A 29 4.17 -3.54 21.83
CA ARG A 29 4.99 -2.33 21.81
C ARG A 29 4.23 -1.05 22.14
N PHE A 30 2.98 -0.94 21.70
CA PHE A 30 2.20 0.31 21.74
C PHE A 30 0.98 0.25 22.67
N GLY A 31 0.70 -0.87 23.32
CA GLY A 31 -0.40 -1.03 24.30
C GLY A 31 -1.81 -0.95 23.71
N ARG A 32 -1.97 -0.89 22.37
CA ARG A 32 -3.25 -0.79 21.66
C ARG A 32 -3.26 -1.67 20.41
N ASN A 33 -4.45 -1.95 19.88
CA ASN A 33 -4.55 -2.65 18.61
C ASN A 33 -4.17 -1.72 17.43
N PRO A 34 -3.51 -2.25 16.38
CA PRO A 34 -3.29 -1.50 15.15
C PRO A 34 -4.59 -1.30 14.39
N GLU A 35 -4.71 -0.19 13.70
CA GLU A 35 -5.84 0.07 12.80
C GLU A 35 -5.47 -0.19 11.34
N GLY A 36 -4.23 0.04 10.97
CA GLY A 36 -3.68 -0.25 9.65
C GLY A 36 -2.57 -1.27 9.68
N MET A 37 -2.28 -1.85 8.53
CA MET A 37 -1.17 -2.80 8.38
C MET A 37 -0.48 -2.61 7.05
N TRP A 38 0.85 -2.44 7.08
CA TRP A 38 1.68 -2.46 5.89
C TRP A 38 1.86 -3.89 5.38
N LEU A 39 1.66 -4.07 4.09
CA LEU A 39 1.98 -5.31 3.37
C LEU A 39 3.37 -5.19 2.76
N ALA A 40 4.23 -6.18 3.01
CA ALA A 40 5.54 -6.21 2.38
C ALA A 40 5.40 -6.12 0.84
N GLU A 41 6.18 -5.24 0.21
CA GLU A 41 6.11 -4.97 -1.24
C GLU A 41 4.73 -4.47 -1.71
N THR A 42 3.86 -4.01 -0.82
CA THR A 42 2.43 -3.78 -1.06
C THR A 42 1.71 -4.97 -1.71
N ALA A 43 2.30 -6.18 -1.60
CA ALA A 43 1.81 -7.37 -2.27
C ALA A 43 0.44 -7.79 -1.76
N VAL A 44 -0.55 -7.83 -2.66
CA VAL A 44 -1.97 -7.96 -2.30
C VAL A 44 -2.76 -8.84 -3.26
N ASP A 45 -3.75 -9.53 -2.72
CA ASP A 45 -4.86 -10.21 -3.40
C ASP A 45 -6.13 -10.11 -2.55
N ASP A 46 -7.26 -10.53 -3.09
CA ASP A 46 -8.56 -10.52 -2.40
C ASP A 46 -8.51 -11.31 -1.07
N GLU A 47 -7.82 -12.45 -1.05
CA GLU A 47 -7.69 -13.27 0.17
C GLU A 47 -6.87 -12.56 1.25
N THR A 48 -5.82 -11.84 0.87
CA THR A 48 -5.03 -11.01 1.80
C THR A 48 -5.88 -9.93 2.44
N LEU A 49 -6.66 -9.17 1.64
CA LEU A 49 -7.56 -8.14 2.16
C LEU A 49 -8.66 -8.74 3.07
N LYS A 50 -9.17 -9.91 2.70
CA LYS A 50 -10.14 -10.65 3.54
C LYS A 50 -9.53 -11.01 4.90
N VAL A 51 -8.31 -11.52 4.94
CA VAL A 51 -7.61 -11.88 6.19
C VAL A 51 -7.34 -10.62 7.04
N LEU A 52 -6.93 -9.50 6.45
CA LEU A 52 -6.77 -8.24 7.18
C LEU A 52 -8.09 -7.81 7.84
N ALA A 53 -9.16 -7.73 7.07
CA ALA A 53 -10.48 -7.30 7.56
C ALA A 53 -11.04 -8.25 8.63
N GLN A 54 -10.85 -9.56 8.50
CA GLN A 54 -11.27 -10.56 9.50
C GLN A 54 -10.55 -10.42 10.83
N ASN A 55 -9.33 -9.89 10.83
CA ASN A 55 -8.52 -9.64 12.03
C ASN A 55 -8.61 -8.19 12.54
N GLY A 56 -9.59 -7.41 12.08
CA GLY A 56 -9.88 -6.07 12.58
C GLY A 56 -8.97 -4.97 12.04
N ILE A 57 -8.17 -5.24 11.01
CA ILE A 57 -7.43 -4.20 10.30
C ILE A 57 -8.39 -3.41 9.43
N LYS A 58 -8.39 -2.10 9.59
CA LYS A 58 -9.33 -1.19 8.94
C LYS A 58 -8.83 -0.68 7.60
N TYR A 59 -7.48 -0.54 7.44
CA TYR A 59 -6.91 -0.02 6.19
C TYR A 59 -5.52 -0.58 5.88
N THR A 60 -5.15 -0.48 4.61
CA THR A 60 -3.77 -0.67 4.13
C THR A 60 -3.45 0.35 3.03
N VAL A 61 -2.16 0.41 2.65
CA VAL A 61 -1.67 1.34 1.61
C VAL A 61 -1.15 0.53 0.44
N LEU A 62 -1.52 0.92 -0.78
CA LEU A 62 -1.15 0.24 -2.02
C LEU A 62 -0.55 1.24 -3.02
N SER A 63 0.12 0.70 -4.05
CA SER A 63 0.56 1.47 -5.20
C SER A 63 -0.62 1.85 -6.10
N PRO A 64 -0.63 3.06 -6.70
CA PRO A 64 -1.67 3.45 -7.64
C PRO A 64 -1.85 2.47 -8.81
N PHE A 65 -0.79 1.77 -9.23
CA PHE A 65 -0.86 0.75 -10.28
C PHE A 65 -1.55 -0.55 -9.88
N GLN A 66 -1.88 -0.72 -8.59
CA GLN A 66 -2.59 -1.90 -8.07
C GLN A 66 -4.12 -1.72 -8.09
N ALA A 67 -4.61 -0.50 -8.29
CA ALA A 67 -6.01 -0.28 -8.57
C ALA A 67 -6.37 -0.83 -9.96
N ASP A 68 -7.60 -1.32 -10.11
CA ASP A 68 -8.17 -1.79 -11.37
C ASP A 68 -9.24 -0.81 -11.86
N ARG A 69 -10.30 -0.64 -11.09
CA ARG A 69 -11.40 0.27 -11.39
C ARG A 69 -12.04 0.82 -10.12
N ILE A 70 -12.64 1.99 -10.26
CA ILE A 70 -13.34 2.69 -9.17
C ILE A 70 -14.76 3.03 -9.56
N ARG A 71 -15.62 3.27 -8.58
CA ARG A 71 -16.92 3.92 -8.78
C ARG A 71 -17.34 4.67 -7.52
N LYS A 72 -18.27 5.59 -7.66
CA LYS A 72 -18.95 6.19 -6.52
C LYS A 72 -19.84 5.13 -5.85
N ILE A 73 -19.79 5.03 -4.52
CA ILE A 73 -20.59 4.06 -3.76
C ILE A 73 -22.08 4.27 -4.06
N GLY A 74 -22.79 3.18 -4.31
CA GLY A 74 -24.21 3.20 -4.66
C GLY A 74 -24.52 3.44 -6.14
N THR A 75 -23.50 3.56 -7.01
CA THR A 75 -23.67 3.66 -8.47
C THR A 75 -23.19 2.42 -9.19
N ASN A 76 -23.51 2.29 -10.49
CA ASN A 76 -23.04 1.20 -11.34
C ASN A 76 -21.97 1.62 -12.36
N ASN A 77 -21.55 2.89 -12.34
CA ASN A 77 -20.63 3.45 -13.31
C ASN A 77 -19.18 3.23 -12.87
N TRP A 78 -18.54 2.18 -13.39
CA TRP A 78 -17.13 1.91 -13.16
C TRP A 78 -16.24 2.72 -14.10
N GLU A 79 -15.18 3.27 -13.54
CA GLU A 79 -14.10 3.97 -14.24
C GLU A 79 -12.83 3.12 -14.15
N ASP A 80 -12.15 2.94 -15.28
CA ASP A 80 -10.86 2.24 -15.35
C ASP A 80 -9.74 3.13 -14.82
N VAL A 81 -9.04 2.65 -13.80
CA VAL A 81 -7.88 3.31 -13.20
C VAL A 81 -6.64 2.40 -13.20
N SER A 82 -6.67 1.36 -14.02
CA SER A 82 -5.64 0.30 -14.07
C SER A 82 -4.25 0.78 -14.51
N TRP A 83 -4.16 1.96 -15.08
CA TRP A 83 -2.89 2.57 -15.51
C TRP A 83 -2.23 3.47 -14.45
N GLY A 84 -2.67 3.38 -13.20
CA GLY A 84 -2.12 4.17 -12.10
C GLY A 84 -2.65 5.59 -12.03
N ASN A 85 -3.76 5.86 -12.71
CA ASN A 85 -4.46 7.15 -12.78
C ASN A 85 -5.51 7.32 -11.67
N ILE A 86 -5.49 6.48 -10.65
CA ILE A 86 -6.33 6.64 -9.46
C ILE A 86 -5.93 7.92 -8.69
N ASP A 87 -6.91 8.65 -8.18
CA ASP A 87 -6.65 9.85 -7.38
C ASP A 87 -6.09 9.49 -5.98
N PRO A 88 -4.82 9.80 -5.65
CA PRO A 88 -4.20 9.43 -4.38
C PRO A 88 -4.64 10.29 -3.19
N ARG A 89 -5.43 11.35 -3.43
CA ARG A 89 -5.80 12.35 -2.42
C ARG A 89 -6.95 11.92 -1.52
N ARG A 90 -7.51 10.73 -1.73
CA ARG A 90 -8.65 10.19 -0.99
C ARG A 90 -8.51 8.69 -0.74
N PRO A 91 -9.13 8.14 0.33
CA PRO A 91 -9.28 6.71 0.51
C PRO A 91 -10.42 6.14 -0.34
N TYR A 92 -10.38 4.82 -0.50
CA TYR A 92 -11.36 4.05 -1.25
C TYR A 92 -11.79 2.84 -0.44
N ARG A 93 -13.06 2.44 -0.53
CA ARG A 93 -13.58 1.25 0.12
C ARG A 93 -13.44 0.04 -0.78
N TYR A 94 -12.81 -1.00 -0.26
CA TYR A 94 -12.80 -2.31 -0.89
C TYR A 94 -13.75 -3.23 -0.16
N TYR A 95 -14.79 -3.69 -0.84
CA TYR A 95 -15.73 -4.65 -0.28
C TYR A 95 -15.21 -6.07 -0.44
N ILE A 96 -15.10 -6.79 0.68
CA ILE A 96 -14.64 -8.18 0.70
C ILE A 96 -15.58 -9.06 -0.15
N LYS A 97 -14.98 -9.78 -1.08
CA LYS A 97 -15.68 -10.78 -1.90
C LYS A 97 -15.89 -12.04 -1.04
N ASP A 98 -17.12 -12.33 -0.69
CA ASP A 98 -17.47 -13.53 0.04
C ASP A 98 -18.04 -14.59 -0.92
N ASP A 99 -17.45 -15.80 -0.90
CA ASP A 99 -17.89 -16.93 -1.73
C ASP A 99 -19.22 -17.53 -1.24
N ASN A 100 -19.67 -17.17 -0.05
CA ASN A 100 -20.90 -17.67 0.54
C ASN A 100 -22.07 -16.71 0.26
N LYS A 101 -23.20 -17.26 -0.20
CA LYS A 101 -24.45 -16.54 -0.42
C LYS A 101 -24.82 -15.72 0.83
N ARG A 102 -24.82 -14.41 0.71
CA ARG A 102 -25.24 -13.48 1.77
C ARG A 102 -26.69 -13.73 2.17
N LYS A 103 -26.95 -13.56 3.46
CA LYS A 103 -28.31 -13.25 3.93
C LYS A 103 -28.63 -11.79 3.53
N GLU A 104 -29.81 -11.55 3.04
CA GLU A 104 -30.27 -10.26 2.48
C GLU A 104 -30.06 -9.02 3.38
N ASN A 105 -29.75 -9.20 4.68
CA ASN A 105 -29.61 -8.14 5.67
C ASN A 105 -28.22 -8.05 6.32
N GLU A 106 -27.17 -8.70 5.79
CA GLU A 106 -25.81 -8.58 6.35
C GLU A 106 -25.06 -7.42 5.73
N GLU A 107 -24.50 -6.53 6.57
CA GLU A 107 -23.59 -5.48 6.12
C GLU A 107 -22.38 -6.06 5.40
N ARG A 108 -21.98 -5.41 4.31
CA ARG A 108 -20.80 -5.82 3.54
C ARG A 108 -19.54 -5.56 4.36
N LYS A 109 -18.79 -6.62 4.67
CA LYS A 109 -17.44 -6.45 5.21
C LYS A 109 -16.57 -5.71 4.21
N TYR A 110 -15.73 -4.83 4.73
CA TYR A 110 -14.86 -4.01 3.90
C TYR A 110 -13.52 -3.77 4.59
N ILE A 111 -12.58 -3.26 3.82
CA ILE A 111 -11.32 -2.64 4.25
C ILE A 111 -11.11 -1.39 3.41
N ASP A 112 -10.56 -0.35 4.01
CA ASP A 112 -10.31 0.90 3.30
C ASP A 112 -8.87 0.93 2.76
N LEU A 113 -8.71 1.42 1.54
CA LEU A 113 -7.44 1.43 0.83
C LEU A 113 -7.01 2.87 0.56
N PHE A 114 -5.76 3.17 0.90
CA PHE A 114 -5.07 4.35 0.41
C PHE A 114 -4.16 3.96 -0.73
N PHE A 115 -4.08 4.82 -1.74
CA PHE A 115 -3.09 4.72 -2.80
C PHE A 115 -2.13 5.89 -2.66
N TYR A 116 -0.83 5.59 -2.49
CA TYR A 116 0.14 6.67 -2.32
C TYR A 116 0.35 7.47 -3.60
N ASP A 117 0.80 8.72 -3.49
CA ASP A 117 1.19 9.51 -4.66
C ASP A 117 2.47 8.92 -5.27
N GLY A 118 2.32 8.24 -6.41
CA GLY A 118 3.42 7.54 -7.06
C GLY A 118 4.48 8.49 -7.61
N ALA A 119 4.10 9.67 -8.08
CA ALA A 119 5.02 10.64 -8.65
C ALA A 119 5.90 11.28 -7.56
N ILE A 120 5.30 11.64 -6.43
CA ILE A 120 6.05 12.20 -5.29
C ILE A 120 6.92 11.12 -4.65
N SER A 121 6.38 9.91 -4.43
CA SER A 121 7.14 8.78 -3.89
C SER A 121 8.36 8.44 -4.73
N LYS A 122 8.22 8.44 -6.07
CA LYS A 122 9.34 8.26 -7.00
C LYS A 122 10.38 9.35 -6.84
N SER A 123 9.96 10.62 -6.73
CA SER A 123 10.89 11.73 -6.56
C SER A 123 11.68 11.65 -5.25
N VAL A 124 11.07 11.15 -4.18
CA VAL A 124 11.76 10.86 -2.91
C VAL A 124 12.78 9.75 -3.09
N ALA A 125 12.39 8.63 -3.71
CA ALA A 125 13.22 7.44 -3.78
C ALA A 125 14.38 7.55 -4.81
N PHE A 126 14.17 8.26 -5.94
CA PHE A 126 15.05 8.18 -7.11
C PHE A 126 15.52 9.53 -7.66
N ASP A 127 14.85 10.65 -7.35
CA ASP A 127 15.15 11.95 -7.98
C ASP A 127 15.84 12.92 -6.98
N ASN A 128 16.43 12.39 -5.91
CA ASN A 128 17.20 13.14 -4.89
C ASN A 128 16.41 14.31 -4.25
N LEU A 129 15.09 14.18 -4.14
CA LEU A 129 14.22 15.23 -3.60
C LEU A 129 14.56 15.58 -2.15
N LEU A 130 15.03 14.61 -1.35
CA LEU A 130 15.40 14.81 0.06
C LEU A 130 16.73 15.55 0.27
N SER A 131 17.41 16.00 -0.79
CA SER A 131 18.60 16.85 -0.65
C SER A 131 18.27 18.25 -0.13
N ASP A 132 17.00 18.68 -0.18
CA ASP A 132 16.54 20.00 0.27
C ASP A 132 15.11 19.90 0.83
N GLY A 133 14.94 20.23 2.12
CA GLY A 133 13.65 20.17 2.80
C GLY A 133 12.61 21.17 2.24
N ASN A 134 13.04 22.31 1.67
CA ASN A 134 12.11 23.24 1.03
C ASN A 134 11.59 22.67 -0.30
N LYS A 135 12.46 22.05 -1.10
CA LYS A 135 12.03 21.34 -2.31
C LYS A 135 11.06 20.21 -1.98
N PHE A 136 11.34 19.49 -0.89
CA PHE A 136 10.47 18.40 -0.46
C PHE A 136 9.07 18.89 -0.08
N ILE A 137 8.94 19.92 0.77
CA ILE A 137 7.63 20.44 1.15
C ILE A 137 6.87 21.06 -0.04
N HIS A 138 7.55 21.77 -0.93
CA HIS A 138 6.92 22.29 -2.15
C HIS A 138 6.43 21.15 -3.05
N ARG A 139 7.19 20.07 -3.18
CA ARG A 139 6.75 18.89 -3.94
C ARG A 139 5.52 18.20 -3.33
N LEU A 140 5.42 18.16 -1.99
CA LEU A 140 4.21 17.71 -1.32
C LEU A 140 3.02 18.61 -1.63
N LYS A 141 3.24 19.92 -1.72
CA LYS A 141 2.19 20.90 -2.07
C LYS A 141 1.65 20.70 -3.48
N ASP A 142 2.48 20.29 -4.44
CA ASP A 142 2.03 19.92 -5.79
C ASP A 142 1.03 18.74 -5.78
N GLY A 143 1.02 17.93 -4.73
CA GLY A 143 0.05 16.86 -4.52
C GLY A 143 -1.36 17.35 -4.18
N ILE A 144 -1.54 18.61 -3.80
CA ILE A 144 -2.84 19.20 -3.47
C ILE A 144 -3.50 19.76 -4.74
N ASP A 145 -4.79 19.52 -4.90
CA ASP A 145 -5.62 20.19 -5.90
C ASP A 145 -6.27 21.42 -5.27
N PRO A 146 -5.85 22.65 -5.64
CA PRO A 146 -6.36 23.88 -5.04
C PRO A 146 -7.83 24.17 -5.38
N ASN A 147 -8.41 23.48 -6.37
CA ASN A 147 -9.79 23.67 -6.80
C ASN A 147 -10.76 22.68 -6.14
N ARG A 148 -10.24 21.78 -5.31
CA ARG A 148 -11.04 20.75 -4.66
C ARG A 148 -11.57 21.22 -3.31
N GLU A 149 -12.89 21.17 -3.15
CA GLU A 149 -13.56 21.52 -1.88
C GLU A 149 -13.53 20.38 -0.86
N GLU A 150 -13.43 19.12 -1.33
CA GLU A 150 -13.39 17.96 -0.44
C GLU A 150 -12.04 17.83 0.27
N PRO A 151 -12.01 17.31 1.50
CA PRO A 151 -10.76 17.02 2.22
C PRO A 151 -9.81 16.17 1.38
N GLN A 152 -8.52 16.51 1.47
CA GLN A 152 -7.46 15.87 0.71
C GLN A 152 -6.35 15.37 1.64
N VAL A 153 -5.76 14.23 1.31
CA VAL A 153 -4.56 13.71 1.95
C VAL A 153 -3.41 13.65 0.93
N VAL A 154 -2.26 14.19 1.28
CA VAL A 154 -1.03 13.91 0.54
C VAL A 154 -0.30 12.81 1.27
N ASN A 155 -0.15 11.68 0.62
CA ASN A 155 0.49 10.51 1.20
C ASN A 155 1.52 9.92 0.24
N ILE A 156 2.66 9.53 0.79
CA ILE A 156 3.78 8.93 0.07
C ILE A 156 4.17 7.63 0.74
N ALA A 157 4.73 6.71 -0.04
CA ALA A 157 5.30 5.47 0.47
C ALA A 157 6.64 5.20 -0.21
N THR A 158 7.68 5.06 0.60
CA THR A 158 9.05 4.77 0.18
C THR A 158 9.74 3.92 1.23
N ASP A 159 10.76 3.18 0.83
CA ASP A 159 11.59 2.45 1.77
C ASP A 159 12.30 3.41 2.73
N GLY A 160 12.44 3.00 4.01
CA GLY A 160 13.05 3.82 5.05
C GLY A 160 14.48 4.22 4.77
N GLU A 161 15.20 3.40 3.98
CA GLU A 161 16.57 3.65 3.55
C GLU A 161 16.72 4.93 2.71
N SER A 162 15.65 5.42 2.11
CA SER A 162 15.65 6.70 1.39
C SER A 162 16.01 7.88 2.30
N TYR A 163 15.69 7.78 3.59
CA TYR A 163 15.82 8.86 4.58
C TYR A 163 17.11 8.75 5.41
N GLY A 164 18.25 8.80 4.77
CA GLY A 164 19.55 8.84 5.43
C GLY A 164 20.57 7.86 4.89
N HIS A 165 20.16 6.68 4.40
CA HIS A 165 21.07 5.72 3.78
C HIS A 165 21.31 6.05 2.30
N HIS A 166 20.27 6.12 1.48
CA HIS A 166 20.41 6.46 0.06
C HIS A 166 20.61 7.95 -0.16
N THR A 167 19.90 8.80 0.58
CA THR A 167 20.08 10.26 0.54
C THR A 167 20.62 10.72 1.87
N LYS A 168 21.91 11.08 1.90
CA LYS A 168 22.57 11.62 3.10
C LYS A 168 21.81 12.83 3.62
N PHE A 169 21.53 12.87 4.93
CA PHE A 169 20.70 13.89 5.60
C PHE A 169 19.24 13.96 5.14
N GLY A 170 18.73 12.96 4.45
CA GLY A 170 17.31 12.90 4.05
C GLY A 170 16.33 12.85 5.24
N ASP A 171 16.74 12.27 6.36
CA ASP A 171 16.05 12.29 7.64
C ASP A 171 15.91 13.73 8.21
N MET A 172 16.94 14.56 8.08
CA MET A 172 16.90 15.97 8.47
C MET A 172 15.97 16.78 7.56
N ALA A 173 16.01 16.53 6.25
CA ALA A 173 15.10 17.18 5.31
C ALA A 173 13.64 16.84 5.61
N LEU A 174 13.33 15.55 5.93
CA LEU A 174 12.03 15.12 6.38
C LEU A 174 11.61 15.83 7.68
N ALA A 175 12.48 15.81 8.68
CA ALA A 175 12.21 16.46 9.97
C ALA A 175 11.94 17.95 9.81
N TYR A 176 12.74 18.66 9.02
CA TYR A 176 12.56 20.08 8.72
C TYR A 176 11.24 20.34 7.99
N ALA A 177 10.94 19.57 6.96
CA ALA A 177 9.69 19.71 6.20
C ALA A 177 8.47 19.53 7.10
N LEU A 178 8.46 18.47 7.94
CA LEU A 178 7.30 18.16 8.78
C LEU A 178 7.19 19.06 10.03
N ARG A 179 8.32 19.40 10.68
CA ARG A 179 8.30 20.14 11.96
C ARG A 179 8.31 21.65 11.82
N VAL A 180 8.80 22.16 10.71
CA VAL A 180 8.96 23.61 10.48
C VAL A 180 8.06 24.08 9.35
N LYS A 181 8.12 23.44 8.19
CA LYS A 181 7.47 23.94 6.97
C LYS A 181 6.03 23.52 6.77
N ALA A 182 5.62 22.36 7.27
CA ALA A 182 4.27 21.86 7.00
C ALA A 182 3.17 22.85 7.44
N GLU A 183 3.27 23.39 8.65
CA GLU A 183 2.31 24.36 9.16
C GLU A 183 2.38 25.70 8.40
N GLU A 184 3.57 26.19 8.09
CA GLU A 184 3.78 27.42 7.29
C GLU A 184 3.16 27.33 5.90
N GLU A 185 3.17 26.13 5.30
CA GLU A 185 2.61 25.84 3.97
C GLU A 185 1.13 25.40 4.03
N GLY A 186 0.52 25.42 5.21
CA GLY A 186 -0.91 25.15 5.40
C GLY A 186 -1.26 23.66 5.50
N PHE A 187 -0.28 22.77 5.75
CA PHE A 187 -0.56 21.37 6.00
C PHE A 187 -0.94 21.09 7.46
N LYS A 188 -1.98 20.30 7.67
CA LYS A 188 -2.21 19.61 8.95
C LYS A 188 -1.51 18.25 8.88
N LEU A 189 -0.58 17.99 9.78
CA LEU A 189 0.00 16.66 9.94
C LEU A 189 -1.06 15.72 10.52
N SER A 190 -1.22 14.59 9.89
CA SER A 190 -2.21 13.58 10.27
C SER A 190 -1.68 12.17 10.02
N ASN A 191 -2.48 11.18 10.37
CA ASN A 191 -2.27 9.78 10.03
C ASN A 191 -3.53 9.21 9.36
N TYR A 192 -3.39 8.08 8.71
CA TYR A 192 -4.49 7.47 7.96
C TYR A 192 -5.74 7.18 8.81
N ALA A 193 -5.56 6.74 10.06
CA ALA A 193 -6.69 6.43 10.94
C ALA A 193 -7.46 7.69 11.34
N GLU A 194 -6.75 8.79 11.67
CA GLU A 194 -7.35 10.09 11.95
C GLU A 194 -8.12 10.60 10.73
N PHE A 195 -7.50 10.56 9.53
CA PHE A 195 -8.16 10.99 8.30
C PHE A 195 -9.44 10.20 8.03
N LEU A 196 -9.43 8.86 8.23
CA LEU A 196 -10.62 8.03 8.08
C LEU A 196 -11.71 8.33 9.11
N SER A 197 -11.33 8.74 10.32
CA SER A 197 -12.32 9.07 11.37
C SER A 197 -13.03 10.41 11.14
N GLU A 198 -12.39 11.32 10.41
CA GLU A 198 -12.90 12.66 10.13
C GLU A 198 -13.62 12.75 8.77
N ASN A 199 -13.46 11.78 7.87
CA ASN A 199 -13.90 11.89 6.49
C ASN A 199 -14.68 10.66 6.01
N GLU A 200 -15.81 10.89 5.36
CA GLU A 200 -16.60 9.85 4.72
C GLU A 200 -15.95 9.34 3.43
N ILE A 201 -15.96 8.02 3.24
CA ILE A 201 -15.49 7.39 1.99
C ILE A 201 -16.62 7.33 0.98
N LYS A 202 -16.43 7.99 -0.15
CA LYS A 202 -17.45 8.13 -1.20
C LYS A 202 -17.25 7.20 -2.39
N TYR A 203 -16.09 6.56 -2.51
CA TYR A 203 -15.73 5.72 -3.65
C TYR A 203 -15.35 4.32 -3.20
N GLU A 204 -15.75 3.35 -4.00
CA GLU A 204 -15.25 1.98 -3.87
C GLU A 204 -14.26 1.66 -5.00
N VAL A 205 -13.41 0.67 -4.75
CA VAL A 205 -12.35 0.26 -5.66
C VAL A 205 -12.30 -1.26 -5.79
N GLU A 206 -11.96 -1.74 -6.97
CA GLU A 206 -11.45 -3.09 -7.20
C GLU A 206 -9.95 -3.03 -7.47
N ILE A 207 -9.24 -4.10 -7.09
CA ILE A 207 -7.79 -4.19 -7.20
C ILE A 207 -7.35 -5.26 -8.19
N LYS A 208 -6.17 -5.09 -8.75
CA LYS A 208 -5.47 -6.15 -9.50
C LYS A 208 -5.03 -7.25 -8.56
N GLN A 209 -5.32 -8.49 -8.95
CA GLN A 209 -5.01 -9.65 -8.15
C GLN A 209 -3.53 -10.02 -8.21
N ALA A 210 -3.00 -10.52 -7.09
CA ALA A 210 -1.60 -10.94 -6.97
C ALA A 210 -0.62 -9.86 -7.50
N SER A 211 -0.84 -8.61 -7.11
CA SER A 211 -0.08 -7.44 -7.54
C SER A 211 0.88 -6.94 -6.45
N SER A 212 1.87 -6.13 -6.84
CA SER A 212 2.84 -5.49 -5.94
C SER A 212 3.36 -4.18 -6.54
N TRP A 213 4.04 -3.36 -5.75
CA TRP A 213 4.61 -2.10 -6.23
C TRP A 213 5.90 -2.27 -7.04
N SER A 214 6.64 -3.36 -6.85
CA SER A 214 8.00 -3.55 -7.38
C SER A 214 8.08 -4.49 -8.58
N CYS A 215 6.94 -5.06 -9.03
CA CYS A 215 6.91 -5.90 -10.21
C CYS A 215 5.67 -5.62 -11.06
N PHE A 216 5.87 -5.15 -12.28
CA PHE A 216 4.78 -4.89 -13.22
C PHE A 216 3.97 -6.17 -13.58
N HIS A 217 4.58 -7.35 -13.41
CA HIS A 217 3.93 -8.65 -13.59
C HIS A 217 3.29 -9.17 -12.28
N GLY A 218 2.94 -8.29 -11.36
CA GLY A 218 2.32 -8.63 -10.09
C GLY A 218 3.31 -9.21 -9.08
N VAL A 219 3.19 -10.50 -8.72
CA VAL A 219 4.10 -11.19 -7.80
C VAL A 219 5.03 -12.18 -8.50
N GLU A 220 5.10 -12.14 -9.83
CA GLU A 220 5.85 -13.12 -10.62
C GLU A 220 7.35 -13.09 -10.34
N ARG A 221 7.92 -11.92 -9.98
CA ARG A 221 9.35 -11.84 -9.62
C ARG A 221 9.78 -12.74 -8.46
N TRP A 222 8.84 -13.21 -7.64
CA TRP A 222 9.12 -14.10 -6.50
C TRP A 222 8.83 -15.57 -6.78
N ARG A 223 8.29 -15.91 -7.96
CA ARG A 223 7.95 -17.29 -8.32
C ARG A 223 8.27 -17.70 -9.75
N ASN A 224 8.57 -16.76 -10.65
CA ASN A 224 8.80 -17.05 -12.07
C ASN A 224 9.95 -16.23 -12.66
N ASP A 225 10.26 -16.51 -13.90
CA ASP A 225 11.17 -15.72 -14.76
C ASP A 225 10.35 -14.64 -15.47
N CYS A 226 10.01 -13.57 -14.77
CA CYS A 226 9.14 -12.52 -15.30
C CYS A 226 9.88 -11.50 -16.19
N GLY A 227 11.20 -11.61 -16.30
CA GLY A 227 12.04 -10.67 -17.07
C GLY A 227 12.31 -9.33 -16.38
N CYS A 228 11.80 -9.09 -15.17
CA CYS A 228 12.16 -7.90 -14.41
C CYS A 228 13.63 -7.96 -14.02
N GLN A 229 14.40 -6.99 -14.51
CA GLN A 229 15.85 -6.93 -14.21
C GLN A 229 16.07 -6.54 -12.75
N THR A 230 16.98 -7.24 -12.11
CA THR A 230 17.37 -7.02 -10.72
C THR A 230 18.83 -6.53 -10.60
N GLY A 231 19.39 -5.95 -11.67
CA GLY A 231 20.75 -5.44 -11.69
C GLY A 231 21.80 -6.55 -11.80
N GLY A 232 21.76 -7.36 -12.83
CA GLY A 232 22.71 -8.42 -13.07
C GLY A 232 23.28 -8.40 -14.49
N GLU A 233 24.05 -9.42 -14.85
CA GLU A 233 24.60 -9.57 -16.18
C GLU A 233 23.52 -9.84 -17.23
N PRO A 234 23.69 -9.44 -18.51
CA PRO A 234 22.66 -9.56 -19.54
C PRO A 234 22.17 -11.00 -19.82
N TYR A 235 22.98 -12.00 -19.48
CA TYR A 235 22.67 -13.44 -19.68
C TYR A 235 22.03 -14.08 -18.45
N TRP A 236 21.92 -13.37 -17.33
CA TRP A 236 21.24 -13.89 -16.13
C TRP A 236 19.75 -13.98 -16.37
N ASN A 237 19.14 -15.01 -15.78
CA ASN A 237 17.68 -15.23 -15.83
C ASN A 237 17.18 -15.64 -14.45
N GLN A 238 15.88 -15.67 -14.31
CA GLN A 238 15.20 -15.94 -13.04
C GLN A 238 14.49 -17.31 -13.02
N LYS A 239 14.80 -18.19 -13.97
CA LYS A 239 14.14 -19.52 -14.12
C LYS A 239 14.27 -20.40 -12.87
N TRP A 240 15.31 -20.20 -12.07
CA TRP A 240 15.54 -20.88 -10.80
C TRP A 240 14.46 -20.59 -9.73
N ARG A 241 13.73 -19.48 -9.83
CA ARG A 241 12.73 -19.06 -8.85
C ARG A 241 11.55 -20.01 -8.78
N CYS A 242 11.06 -20.49 -9.92
CA CYS A 242 9.92 -21.38 -9.96
C CYS A 242 10.19 -22.73 -9.26
N PRO A 243 11.24 -23.50 -9.58
CA PRO A 243 11.52 -24.74 -8.87
C PRO A 243 11.86 -24.53 -7.39
N LEU A 244 12.55 -23.44 -7.04
CA LEU A 244 12.81 -23.12 -5.64
C LEU A 244 11.49 -22.83 -4.87
N ARG A 245 10.60 -22.01 -5.43
CA ARG A 245 9.31 -21.73 -4.81
C ARG A 245 8.47 -22.99 -4.64
N ASN A 246 8.43 -23.85 -5.64
CA ASN A 246 7.68 -25.11 -5.57
C ASN A 246 8.25 -26.05 -4.51
N ALA A 247 9.57 -26.14 -4.37
CA ALA A 247 10.23 -26.93 -3.33
C ALA A 247 9.90 -26.40 -1.92
N LEU A 248 9.93 -25.08 -1.73
CA LEU A 248 9.57 -24.44 -0.45
C LEU A 248 8.08 -24.65 -0.13
N ASN A 249 7.19 -24.53 -1.11
CA ASN A 249 5.76 -24.79 -0.91
C ASN A 249 5.52 -26.25 -0.53
N PHE A 250 6.18 -27.19 -1.22
CA PHE A 250 6.08 -28.61 -0.88
C PHE A 250 6.54 -28.90 0.55
N LEU A 251 7.65 -28.27 0.99
CA LEU A 251 8.16 -28.46 2.35
C LEU A 251 7.21 -27.85 3.40
N ARG A 252 6.64 -26.67 3.13
CA ARG A 252 5.66 -26.03 4.00
C ARG A 252 4.40 -26.89 4.20
N ASP A 253 3.92 -27.53 3.13
CA ASP A 253 2.66 -28.28 3.15
C ASP A 253 2.81 -29.70 3.75
N LYS A 254 4.03 -30.11 4.15
CA LYS A 254 4.35 -31.35 4.87
C LYS A 254 4.25 -31.17 6.40
#